data_c0454b10cbafe877b3734aaf91935fb1
#
_entry.id   c0454b10cbafe877b3734aaf91935fb1
#
_cell.length_a   1.000
_cell.length_b   1.000
_cell.length_c   1.000
_cell.angle_alpha   90.00
_cell.angle_beta   90.00
_cell.angle_gamma   90.00
#
_symmetry.space_group_name_H-M   'P 1'
#
loop_
_entity.id
_entity.type
_entity.pdbx_description
1 polymer ?
#
loop_
_entity_poly.entity_id
_entity_poly.type
_entity_poly.pdbx_seq_one_letter_code
_entity_poly.pdbx_strand_id
1 'polypeptide(L)'
;MEKYARRCDATGKGINEGYVVGDGELYFGSEEDLLYHLRELDWEDSNGEKSKDLEVDHLLEYFFNESYYYYTEWDEVDEDEWYDADGNAIEI
;
A
#
# COMPACT_ATOMS: atom_id res chain seq x y z
N MET A 1 15.77 19.59 -0.44
CA MET A 1 15.55 18.25 0.17
C MET A 1 14.20 17.72 -0.27
N GLU A 2 14.16 16.49 -0.75
CA GLU A 2 12.90 15.86 -1.08
C GLU A 2 12.22 15.38 0.19
N LYS A 3 10.91 15.55 0.24
CA LYS A 3 10.11 15.10 1.37
C LYS A 3 8.92 14.31 0.87
N TYR A 4 8.52 13.35 1.66
CA TYR A 4 7.47 12.40 1.31
C TYR A 4 6.38 12.40 2.38
N ALA A 5 5.12 12.34 1.94
CA ALA A 5 3.98 12.47 2.84
C ALA A 5 3.65 11.18 3.60
N ARG A 6 4.05 10.04 3.07
CA ARG A 6 3.74 8.72 3.66
C ARG A 6 4.98 7.84 3.61
N ARG A 7 4.92 6.76 4.36
CA ARG A 7 5.98 5.76 4.41
C ARG A 7 5.41 4.42 3.94
N CYS A 8 6.11 3.77 3.03
CA CYS A 8 5.71 2.45 2.54
C CYS A 8 5.89 1.39 3.62
N ASP A 9 4.85 0.63 3.92
CA ASP A 9 4.90 -0.40 4.96
C ASP A 9 5.71 -1.63 4.55
N ALA A 10 5.93 -1.84 3.26
CA ALA A 10 6.72 -2.96 2.77
C ALA A 10 8.21 -2.66 2.73
N THR A 11 8.58 -1.48 2.23
CA THR A 11 10.00 -1.11 2.05
C THR A 11 10.53 -0.18 3.14
N GLY A 12 9.64 0.49 3.85
CA GLY A 12 10.02 1.49 4.84
C GLY A 12 10.48 2.82 4.26
N LYS A 13 10.38 2.99 2.96
CA LYS A 13 10.82 4.23 2.29
C LYS A 13 9.70 5.26 2.18
N GLY A 14 10.10 6.53 2.05
CA GLY A 14 9.14 7.63 1.85
C GLY A 14 8.47 7.55 0.49
N ILE A 15 7.18 7.85 0.44
CA ILE A 15 6.38 7.82 -0.79
C ILE A 15 5.41 8.99 -0.84
N ASN A 16 5.15 9.51 -2.05
CA ASN A 16 4.15 10.54 -2.29
C ASN A 16 2.98 10.06 -3.11
N GLU A 17 3.03 8.82 -3.59
CA GLU A 17 1.95 8.18 -4.30
C GLU A 17 2.02 6.69 -4.04
N GLY A 18 0.87 6.01 -4.17
CA GLY A 18 0.84 4.58 -3.99
C GLY A 18 -0.54 4.07 -3.59
N TYR A 19 -0.56 2.90 -3.01
CA TYR A 19 -1.78 2.20 -2.64
C TYR A 19 -2.05 2.32 -1.15
N VAL A 20 -3.31 2.56 -0.81
CA VAL A 20 -3.78 2.63 0.56
C VAL A 20 -4.66 1.42 0.84
N VAL A 21 -4.38 0.72 1.92
CA VAL A 21 -5.13 -0.46 2.34
C VAL A 21 -5.88 -0.14 3.63
N GLY A 22 -7.14 -0.52 3.70
CA GLY A 22 -7.92 -0.43 4.94
C GLY A 22 -8.08 0.97 5.50
N ASP A 23 -8.47 1.94 4.67
CA ASP A 23 -8.71 3.32 5.09
C ASP A 23 -7.52 4.01 5.78
N GLY A 24 -6.31 3.60 5.41
CA GLY A 24 -5.10 4.21 5.94
C GLY A 24 -4.34 3.35 6.93
N GLU A 25 -4.66 2.08 7.02
CA GLU A 25 -3.92 1.16 7.88
C GLU A 25 -2.53 0.86 7.32
N LEU A 26 -2.43 0.69 6.00
CA LEU A 26 -1.18 0.37 5.33
C LEU A 26 -0.99 1.20 4.07
N TYR A 27 0.26 1.48 3.73
CA TYR A 27 0.63 2.22 2.52
C TYR A 27 1.68 1.44 1.76
N PHE A 28 1.50 1.31 0.43
CA PHE A 28 2.44 0.62 -0.43
C PHE A 28 2.80 1.49 -1.63
N GLY A 29 4.09 1.63 -1.90
CA GLY A 29 4.58 2.49 -2.97
C GLY A 29 4.53 1.87 -4.36
N SER A 30 4.28 0.57 -4.47
CA SER A 30 4.22 -0.12 -5.75
C SER A 30 3.19 -1.24 -5.73
N GLU A 31 2.74 -1.62 -6.93
CA GLU A 31 1.83 -2.75 -7.10
C GLU A 31 2.45 -4.06 -6.60
N GLU A 32 3.76 -4.23 -6.82
CA GLU A 32 4.48 -5.41 -6.37
C GLU A 32 4.43 -5.58 -4.86
N ASP A 33 4.61 -4.50 -4.12
CA ASP A 33 4.53 -4.50 -2.66
C ASP A 33 3.11 -4.79 -2.18
N LEU A 34 2.11 -4.22 -2.86
CA LEU A 34 0.71 -4.50 -2.58
C LEU A 34 0.39 -5.97 -2.81
N LEU A 35 0.85 -6.53 -3.93
CA LEU A 35 0.65 -7.94 -4.25
C LEU A 35 1.25 -8.86 -3.21
N TYR A 36 2.44 -8.55 -2.75
CA TYR A 36 3.07 -9.34 -1.69
C TYR A 36 2.19 -9.39 -0.45
N HIS A 37 1.65 -8.24 -0.04
CA HIS A 37 0.73 -8.17 1.09
C HIS A 37 -0.54 -8.99 0.85
N LEU A 38 -1.15 -8.88 -0.33
CA LEU A 38 -2.37 -9.61 -0.66
C LEU A 38 -2.15 -11.12 -0.64
N ARG A 39 -0.98 -11.57 -1.07
CA ARG A 39 -0.63 -13.00 -1.08
C ARG A 39 -0.33 -13.56 0.30
N GLU A 40 0.08 -12.70 1.23
CA GLU A 40 0.34 -13.10 2.61
C GLU A 40 -0.94 -13.19 3.44
N LEU A 41 -2.05 -12.65 2.94
CA LEU A 41 -3.33 -12.76 3.62
C LEU A 41 -3.85 -14.19 3.57
N ASP A 42 -4.40 -14.66 4.67
CA ASP A 42 -5.01 -15.99 4.76
C ASP A 42 -6.45 -15.88 4.25
N TRP A 43 -6.58 -15.81 2.92
CA TRP A 43 -7.85 -15.56 2.27
C TRP A 43 -8.10 -16.58 1.16
N GLU A 44 -9.36 -16.95 0.99
CA GLU A 44 -9.82 -17.84 -0.08
C GLU A 44 -10.95 -17.16 -0.85
N ASP A 45 -10.99 -17.39 -2.17
CA ASP A 45 -12.09 -16.88 -2.99
C ASP A 45 -13.32 -17.80 -2.86
N SER A 46 -14.39 -17.46 -3.60
CA SER A 46 -15.63 -18.22 -3.58
C SER A 46 -15.48 -19.64 -4.13
N ASN A 47 -14.41 -19.90 -4.87
CA ASN A 47 -14.11 -21.22 -5.43
C ASN A 47 -13.16 -22.03 -4.55
N GLY A 48 -12.73 -21.49 -3.42
CA GLY A 48 -11.81 -22.15 -2.51
C GLY A 48 -10.34 -22.00 -2.87
N GLU A 49 -10.02 -21.14 -3.82
CA GLU A 49 -8.62 -20.86 -4.17
C GLU A 49 -8.03 -19.84 -3.22
N LYS A 50 -6.83 -20.11 -2.75
CA LYS A 50 -6.15 -19.24 -1.80
C LYS A 50 -5.48 -18.07 -2.51
N SER A 51 -5.36 -16.95 -1.82
CA SER A 51 -4.77 -15.72 -2.36
C SER A 51 -3.38 -15.94 -2.97
N LYS A 52 -2.57 -16.79 -2.36
CA LYS A 52 -1.21 -17.08 -2.85
C LYS A 52 -1.18 -17.85 -4.17
N ASP A 53 -2.29 -18.52 -4.52
CA ASP A 53 -2.39 -19.35 -5.73
C ASP A 53 -3.11 -18.64 -6.88
N LEU A 54 -3.68 -17.46 -6.64
CA LEU A 54 -4.39 -16.69 -7.65
C LEU A 54 -3.44 -15.92 -8.57
N GLU A 55 -3.87 -15.74 -9.82
CA GLU A 55 -3.13 -14.89 -10.75
C GLU A 55 -3.19 -13.43 -10.30
N VAL A 56 -2.15 -12.66 -10.68
CA VAL A 56 -2.00 -11.27 -10.30
C VAL A 56 -3.24 -10.44 -10.64
N ASP A 57 -3.70 -10.52 -11.89
CA ASP A 57 -4.83 -9.73 -12.35
C ASP A 57 -6.12 -10.07 -11.61
N HIS A 58 -6.35 -11.34 -11.36
CA HIS A 58 -7.52 -11.79 -10.64
C HIS A 58 -7.50 -11.33 -9.18
N LEU A 59 -6.36 -11.43 -8.54
CA LEU A 59 -6.18 -11.03 -7.14
C LEU A 59 -6.39 -9.53 -6.97
N LEU A 60 -5.78 -8.73 -7.83
CA LEU A 60 -5.92 -7.27 -7.79
C LEU A 60 -7.36 -6.84 -8.04
N GLU A 61 -8.00 -7.42 -9.05
CA GLU A 61 -9.38 -7.09 -9.39
C GLU A 61 -10.34 -7.43 -8.26
N TYR A 62 -10.18 -8.58 -7.66
CA TYR A 62 -11.03 -8.99 -6.56
C TYR A 62 -10.98 -8.00 -5.41
N PHE A 63 -9.78 -7.68 -4.93
CA PHE A 63 -9.64 -6.77 -3.79
C PHE A 63 -10.02 -5.33 -4.14
N PHE A 64 -9.81 -4.92 -5.38
CA PHE A 64 -10.26 -3.60 -5.84
C PHE A 64 -11.78 -3.50 -5.81
N ASN A 65 -12.48 -4.53 -6.29
CA ASN A 65 -13.95 -4.56 -6.30
C ASN A 65 -14.55 -4.60 -4.89
N GLU A 66 -13.82 -5.14 -3.94
CA GLU A 66 -14.23 -5.16 -2.53
C GLU A 66 -13.87 -3.88 -1.79
N SER A 67 -13.29 -2.90 -2.48
CA SER A 67 -12.84 -1.64 -1.90
C SER A 67 -11.79 -1.83 -0.79
N TYR A 68 -10.98 -2.87 -0.90
CA TYR A 68 -9.95 -3.20 0.08
C TYR A 68 -8.78 -2.23 -0.01
N TYR A 69 -8.47 -1.76 -1.20
CA TYR A 69 -7.39 -0.81 -1.43
C TYR A 69 -7.77 0.20 -2.51
N TYR A 70 -7.03 1.32 -2.55
CA TYR A 70 -7.15 2.28 -3.63
C TYR A 70 -5.81 2.95 -3.87
N TYR A 71 -5.61 3.51 -5.07
CA TYR A 71 -4.42 4.27 -5.43
C TYR A 71 -4.67 5.76 -5.25
N THR A 72 -3.71 6.47 -4.70
CA THR A 72 -3.82 7.91 -4.52
C THR A 72 -2.44 8.56 -4.44
N GLU A 73 -2.43 9.87 -4.49
CA GLU A 73 -1.23 10.68 -4.32
C GLU A 73 -1.41 11.53 -3.06
N TRP A 74 -0.30 11.80 -2.39
CA TRP A 74 -0.31 12.62 -1.17
C TRP A 74 0.59 13.84 -1.36
N ASP A 75 0.06 15.01 -1.06
CA ASP A 75 0.79 16.26 -1.08
C ASP A 75 0.67 17.04 0.24
N GLU A 76 -0.08 16.50 1.19
CA GLU A 76 -0.31 17.10 2.49
C GLU A 76 -0.15 16.09 3.61
N VAL A 77 0.28 16.57 4.77
CA VAL A 77 0.30 15.79 6.00
C VAL A 77 -0.42 16.58 7.10
N ASP A 78 -1.14 15.87 7.96
CA ASP A 78 -1.99 16.49 8.98
C ASP A 78 -1.21 17.09 10.16
N GLU A 79 0.00 16.63 10.43
CA GLU A 79 0.76 17.01 11.62
C GLU A 79 2.18 17.49 11.31
N ASP A 80 2.41 18.01 10.10
CA ASP A 80 3.73 18.44 9.64
C ASP A 80 4.77 17.32 9.72
N GLU A 81 4.31 16.09 9.67
CA GLU A 81 5.15 14.91 9.78
C GLU A 81 5.50 14.38 8.39
N TRP A 82 6.68 14.71 7.94
CA TRP A 82 7.18 14.31 6.64
C TRP A 82 8.28 13.26 6.80
N TYR A 83 8.58 12.55 5.71
CA TYR A 83 9.61 11.52 5.70
C TYR A 83 10.65 11.83 4.63
N ASP A 84 11.89 11.38 4.86
CA ASP A 84 12.92 11.41 3.81
C ASP A 84 12.77 10.18 2.91
N ALA A 85 13.67 10.07 1.91
CA ALA A 85 13.61 8.95 0.96
C ALA A 85 13.80 7.58 1.63
N ASP A 86 14.46 7.55 2.78
CA ASP A 86 14.69 6.32 3.54
C ASP A 86 13.56 6.00 4.53
N GLY A 87 12.57 6.86 4.60
CA GLY A 87 11.42 6.66 5.47
C GLY A 87 11.63 7.15 6.90
N ASN A 88 12.65 7.94 7.15
CA ASN A 88 12.89 8.53 8.46
C ASN A 88 12.07 9.82 8.62
N ALA A 89 11.45 10.00 9.77
CA ALA A 89 10.67 11.20 10.03
C ALA A 89 11.58 12.43 10.06
N ILE A 90 11.13 13.49 9.39
CA ILE A 90 11.87 14.76 9.35
C ILE A 90 10.99 15.88 9.87
N GLU A 91 11.61 16.81 10.63
CA GLU A 91 10.92 17.99 11.11
C GLU A 91 11.12 19.15 10.13
N ILE A 92 10.06 19.88 9.88
CA ILE A 92 10.08 21.03 8.99
C ILE A 92 9.74 22.30 9.74
#